data_b8023b4c1b1ee2114b10c9a1a7798b9b
#
_entry.id   b8023b4c1b1ee2114b10c9a1a7798b9b
#
_cell.length_a   1.000
_cell.length_b   1.000
_cell.length_c   1.000
_cell.angle_alpha   90.00
_cell.angle_beta   90.00
_cell.angle_gamma   90.00
#
_symmetry.space_group_name_H-M   'P 1'
#
loop_
_entity.id
_entity.type
_entity.pdbx_description
1 polymer ?
#
loop_
_entity_poly.entity_id
_entity_poly.type
_entity_poly.pdbx_seq_one_letter_code
_entity_poly.pdbx_strand_id
1 'polypeptide(L)'
;MTDDLDRRIVDALVQDGRRPFVKIAHELHVSEATVRQRVAKLTAEGVMQITAVTNPLKLGYEVICMLGLSVEAAQAKAAAEVLASFDEVTYLIACTGRYDLLAEVTCRSGDHLLEFMNERLGEVPGLHASESFGYLSVLKESYRNSD
;
A
#
# COMPACT_ATOMS: atom_id res chain seq x y z
N MET A 1 -8.05 -18.22 9.41
CA MET A 1 -9.45 -17.73 9.35
C MET A 1 -9.68 -16.87 10.58
N THR A 2 -10.11 -15.65 10.42
CA THR A 2 -10.38 -14.69 11.49
C THR A 2 -11.71 -15.00 12.17
N ASP A 3 -11.74 -15.02 13.52
CA ASP A 3 -12.95 -15.16 14.33
C ASP A 3 -13.56 -13.79 14.70
N ASP A 4 -14.67 -13.78 15.46
CA ASP A 4 -15.33 -12.55 15.89
C ASP A 4 -14.43 -11.67 16.78
N LEU A 5 -13.66 -12.28 17.67
CA LEU A 5 -12.71 -11.56 18.53
C LEU A 5 -11.62 -10.89 17.70
N ASP A 6 -11.11 -11.57 16.66
CA ASP A 6 -10.12 -11.02 15.74
C ASP A 6 -10.66 -9.78 15.03
N ARG A 7 -11.89 -9.83 14.52
CA ARG A 7 -12.55 -8.69 13.85
C ARG A 7 -12.68 -7.49 14.78
N ARG A 8 -13.18 -7.69 15.99
CA ARG A 8 -13.36 -6.62 16.98
C ARG A 8 -12.02 -5.99 17.41
N ILE A 9 -10.95 -6.78 17.50
CA ILE A 9 -9.60 -6.25 17.73
C ILE A 9 -9.13 -5.40 16.55
N VAL A 10 -9.32 -5.87 15.31
CA VAL A 10 -8.99 -5.13 14.09
C VAL A 10 -9.77 -3.81 14.04
N ASP A 11 -11.08 -3.82 14.29
CA ASP A 11 -11.93 -2.62 14.29
C ASP A 11 -11.44 -1.57 15.31
N ALA A 12 -11.08 -2.02 16.51
CA ALA A 12 -10.53 -1.13 17.53
C ALA A 12 -9.21 -0.47 17.09
N LEU A 13 -8.33 -1.22 16.40
CA LEU A 13 -7.04 -0.73 15.92
C LEU A 13 -7.16 0.08 14.62
N VAL A 14 -8.14 -0.20 13.77
CA VAL A 14 -8.47 0.64 12.60
C VAL A 14 -8.97 2.03 13.03
N GLN A 15 -9.70 2.12 14.14
CA GLN A 15 -10.14 3.40 14.71
C GLN A 15 -8.97 4.19 15.33
N ASP A 16 -8.10 3.49 16.06
CA ASP A 16 -6.89 4.07 16.68
C ASP A 16 -5.78 3.01 16.75
N GLY A 17 -4.87 3.07 15.78
CA GLY A 17 -3.73 2.14 15.70
C GLY A 17 -2.76 2.21 16.90
N ARG A 18 -2.90 3.22 17.77
CA ARG A 18 -2.13 3.39 19.01
C ARG A 18 -2.92 3.03 20.26
N ARG A 19 -4.15 2.50 20.11
CA ARG A 19 -5.01 2.15 21.24
C ARG A 19 -4.32 1.13 22.15
N PRO A 20 -4.19 1.39 23.47
CA PRO A 20 -3.55 0.47 24.40
C PRO A 20 -4.27 -0.88 24.44
N PHE A 21 -3.52 -1.98 24.36
CA PHE A 21 -4.10 -3.33 24.39
C PHE A 21 -4.89 -3.62 25.66
N VAL A 22 -4.50 -3.03 26.81
CA VAL A 22 -5.26 -3.14 28.05
C VAL A 22 -6.67 -2.56 27.94
N LYS A 23 -6.86 -1.45 27.16
CA LYS A 23 -8.17 -0.88 26.93
C LYS A 23 -9.02 -1.77 26.04
N ILE A 24 -8.43 -2.30 24.96
CA ILE A 24 -9.10 -3.26 24.07
C ILE A 24 -9.52 -4.50 24.85
N ALA A 25 -8.64 -5.05 25.68
CA ALA A 25 -8.89 -6.22 26.51
C ALA A 25 -10.09 -6.00 27.45
N HIS A 26 -10.12 -4.84 28.12
CA HIS A 26 -11.23 -4.48 29.03
C HIS A 26 -12.57 -4.41 28.27
N GLU A 27 -12.61 -3.76 27.11
CA GLU A 27 -13.83 -3.60 26.31
C GLU A 27 -14.34 -4.90 25.71
N LEU A 28 -13.41 -5.81 25.36
CA LEU A 28 -13.74 -7.10 24.79
C LEU A 28 -13.89 -8.22 25.84
N HIS A 29 -13.73 -7.89 27.13
CA HIS A 29 -13.81 -8.84 28.26
C HIS A 29 -12.84 -10.03 28.13
N VAL A 30 -11.61 -9.76 27.69
CA VAL A 30 -10.53 -10.75 27.58
C VAL A 30 -9.27 -10.26 28.30
N SER A 31 -8.23 -11.09 28.39
CA SER A 31 -6.94 -10.67 28.95
C SER A 31 -6.13 -9.83 27.95
N GLU A 32 -5.27 -8.93 28.44
CA GLU A 32 -4.32 -8.21 27.58
C GLU A 32 -3.39 -9.19 26.83
N ALA A 33 -3.00 -10.28 27.47
CA ALA A 33 -2.17 -11.32 26.83
C ALA A 33 -2.89 -11.94 25.63
N THR A 34 -4.21 -12.16 25.73
CA THR A 34 -5.03 -12.63 24.61
C THR A 34 -5.01 -11.63 23.45
N VAL A 35 -5.24 -10.33 23.72
CA VAL A 35 -5.20 -9.29 22.66
C VAL A 35 -3.82 -9.25 22.00
N ARG A 36 -2.74 -9.25 22.78
CA ARG A 36 -1.36 -9.24 22.28
C ARG A 36 -1.06 -10.43 21.37
N GLN A 37 -1.48 -11.62 21.78
CA GLN A 37 -1.30 -12.84 20.99
C GLN A 37 -2.08 -12.79 19.68
N ARG A 38 -3.33 -12.30 19.71
CA ARG A 38 -4.17 -12.16 18.51
C ARG A 38 -3.60 -11.14 17.53
N VAL A 39 -3.19 -9.97 18.01
CA VAL A 39 -2.53 -8.94 17.18
C VAL A 39 -1.27 -9.49 16.52
N ALA A 40 -0.40 -10.18 17.28
CA ALA A 40 0.81 -10.78 16.73
C ALA A 40 0.48 -11.80 15.62
N LYS A 41 -0.53 -12.66 15.83
CA LYS A 41 -1.00 -13.62 14.84
C LYS A 41 -1.53 -12.92 13.58
N LEU A 42 -2.44 -11.96 13.74
CA LEU A 42 -3.05 -11.23 12.62
C LEU A 42 -2.02 -10.47 11.79
N THR A 43 -0.99 -9.92 12.43
CA THR A 43 0.13 -9.27 11.75
C THR A 43 1.00 -10.29 10.99
N ALA A 44 1.32 -11.42 11.62
CA ALA A 44 2.12 -12.47 11.00
C ALA A 44 1.41 -13.14 9.81
N GLU A 45 0.08 -13.27 9.87
CA GLU A 45 -0.76 -13.79 8.78
C GLU A 45 -1.06 -12.74 7.69
N GLY A 46 -0.57 -11.50 7.81
CA GLY A 46 -0.81 -10.43 6.84
C GLY A 46 -2.26 -9.91 6.80
N VAL A 47 -3.06 -10.21 7.84
CA VAL A 47 -4.45 -9.73 7.95
C VAL A 47 -4.50 -8.23 8.22
N MET A 48 -3.54 -7.72 9.00
CA MET A 48 -3.39 -6.30 9.29
C MET A 48 -1.92 -5.93 9.49
N GLN A 49 -1.63 -4.64 9.38
CA GLN A 49 -0.36 -4.04 9.80
C GLN A 49 -0.63 -2.74 10.55
N ILE A 50 0.22 -2.42 11.52
CA ILE A 50 0.19 -1.14 12.22
C ILE A 50 1.36 -0.31 11.67
N THR A 51 1.04 0.79 11.01
CA THR A 51 2.03 1.67 10.37
C THR A 51 1.66 3.13 10.54
N ALA A 52 2.62 4.03 10.34
CA ALA A 52 2.35 5.44 10.23
C ALA A 52 1.99 5.78 8.78
N VAL A 53 0.82 6.38 8.56
CA VAL A 53 0.45 6.96 7.27
C VAL A 53 0.96 8.40 7.23
N THR A 54 1.76 8.71 6.24
CA THR A 54 2.36 10.02 6.06
C THR A 54 1.78 10.74 4.84
N ASN A 55 1.87 12.06 4.82
CA ASN A 55 1.59 12.84 3.62
C ASN A 55 2.92 13.12 2.89
N PRO A 56 3.20 12.48 1.74
CA PRO A 56 4.47 12.63 1.03
C PRO A 56 4.77 14.08 0.65
N LEU A 57 3.77 14.86 0.25
CA LEU A 57 3.94 16.26 -0.13
C LEU A 57 4.49 17.11 1.04
N LYS A 58 4.12 16.77 2.29
CA LYS A 58 4.64 17.43 3.50
C LYS A 58 6.02 16.92 3.92
N LEU A 59 6.48 15.83 3.35
CA LEU A 59 7.80 15.24 3.57
C LEU A 59 8.81 15.62 2.47
N GLY A 60 8.44 16.56 1.58
CA GLY A 60 9.33 17.06 0.54
C GLY A 60 9.33 16.25 -0.76
N TYR A 61 8.31 15.42 -0.98
CA TYR A 61 8.02 14.85 -2.28
C TYR A 61 7.08 15.82 -3.02
N GLU A 62 7.36 16.08 -4.28
CA GLU A 62 6.60 17.07 -5.06
C GLU A 62 5.65 16.42 -6.07
N VAL A 63 5.93 15.16 -6.43
CA VAL A 63 5.19 14.45 -7.46
C VAL A 63 4.70 13.11 -6.94
N ILE A 64 3.39 12.91 -7.07
CA ILE A 64 2.73 11.62 -6.89
C ILE A 64 1.94 11.34 -8.16
N CYS A 65 2.10 10.18 -8.74
CA CYS A 65 1.33 9.78 -9.92
C CYS A 65 1.00 8.29 -9.90
N MET A 66 -0.09 7.92 -10.55
CA MET A 66 -0.38 6.53 -10.91
C MET A 66 0.18 6.28 -12.31
N LEU A 67 0.94 5.20 -12.47
CA LEU A 67 1.37 4.69 -13.76
C LEU A 67 0.50 3.50 -14.16
N GLY A 68 -0.11 3.59 -15.35
CA GLY A 68 -0.71 2.45 -16.02
C GLY A 68 0.34 1.81 -16.92
N LEU A 69 0.62 0.53 -16.73
CA LEU A 69 1.71 -0.18 -17.39
C LEU A 69 1.15 -1.38 -18.18
N SER A 70 1.52 -1.47 -19.44
CA SER A 70 1.20 -2.61 -20.31
C SER A 70 2.46 -3.43 -20.50
N VAL A 71 2.39 -4.72 -20.13
CA VAL A 71 3.50 -5.65 -20.17
C VAL A 71 3.13 -6.91 -20.94
N GLU A 72 4.12 -7.59 -21.49
CA GLU A 72 3.90 -8.91 -22.09
C GLU A 72 3.42 -9.90 -21.01
N ALA A 73 2.34 -10.64 -21.29
CA ALA A 73 1.72 -11.55 -20.32
C ALA A 73 2.72 -12.58 -19.75
N ALA A 74 3.65 -13.07 -20.57
CA ALA A 74 4.70 -14.00 -20.14
C ALA A 74 5.71 -13.36 -19.17
N GLN A 75 5.83 -12.04 -19.15
CA GLN A 75 6.78 -11.28 -18.34
C GLN A 75 6.11 -10.58 -17.13
N ALA A 76 4.80 -10.64 -17.01
CA ALA A 76 4.04 -9.86 -16.02
C ALA A 76 4.51 -10.08 -14.58
N LYS A 77 4.87 -11.32 -14.21
CA LYS A 77 5.39 -11.62 -12.89
C LYS A 77 6.78 -10.98 -12.66
N ALA A 78 7.69 -11.14 -13.61
CA ALA A 78 9.04 -10.57 -13.53
C ALA A 78 8.97 -9.03 -13.52
N ALA A 79 8.10 -8.45 -14.33
CA ALA A 79 7.83 -7.01 -14.33
C ALA A 79 7.37 -6.50 -12.97
N ALA A 80 6.42 -7.20 -12.33
CA ALA A 80 5.93 -6.84 -11.00
C ALA A 80 7.02 -6.96 -9.93
N GLU A 81 7.88 -7.98 -9.98
CA GLU A 81 9.00 -8.14 -9.05
C GLU A 81 10.01 -7.00 -9.18
N VAL A 82 10.35 -6.59 -10.40
CA VAL A 82 11.25 -5.45 -10.65
C VAL A 82 10.62 -4.14 -10.17
N LEU A 83 9.36 -3.87 -10.54
CA LEU A 83 8.65 -2.67 -10.10
C LEU A 83 8.56 -2.58 -8.57
N ALA A 84 8.27 -3.69 -7.89
CA ALA A 84 8.19 -3.73 -6.43
C ALA A 84 9.54 -3.49 -5.73
N SER A 85 10.65 -3.60 -6.45
CA SER A 85 12.00 -3.33 -5.91
C SER A 85 12.39 -1.85 -5.96
N PHE A 86 11.64 -1.00 -6.66
CA PHE A 86 11.94 0.42 -6.77
C PHE A 86 11.39 1.19 -5.56
N ASP A 87 12.23 1.98 -4.92
CA ASP A 87 11.86 2.79 -3.74
C ASP A 87 10.77 3.82 -4.06
N GLU A 88 10.70 4.28 -5.30
CA GLU A 88 9.69 5.22 -5.77
C GLU A 88 8.29 4.59 -5.84
N VAL A 89 8.20 3.27 -6.01
CA VAL A 89 6.91 2.56 -6.11
C VAL A 89 6.35 2.31 -4.72
N THR A 90 5.30 3.02 -4.37
CA THR A 90 4.64 2.95 -3.06
C THR A 90 3.45 2.01 -3.02
N TYR A 91 2.85 1.74 -4.18
CA TYR A 91 1.72 0.81 -4.33
C TYR A 91 1.79 0.15 -5.71
N LEU A 92 1.55 -1.16 -5.76
CA LEU A 92 1.59 -1.92 -7.01
C LEU A 92 0.49 -2.97 -7.01
N ILE A 93 -0.31 -3.00 -8.07
CA ILE A 93 -1.35 -4.02 -8.27
C ILE A 93 -1.32 -4.55 -9.71
N ALA A 94 -1.68 -5.83 -9.86
CA ALA A 94 -2.11 -6.37 -11.13
C ALA A 94 -3.62 -6.12 -11.29
N CYS A 95 -4.05 -5.70 -12.47
CA CYS A 95 -5.44 -5.37 -12.72
C CYS A 95 -5.94 -5.96 -14.04
N THR A 96 -7.25 -5.95 -14.20
CA THR A 96 -7.92 -6.27 -15.48
C THR A 96 -8.27 -4.96 -16.18
N GLY A 97 -8.25 -4.93 -17.49
CA GLY A 97 -8.66 -3.78 -18.29
C GLY A 97 -7.58 -3.31 -19.26
N ARG A 98 -7.41 -1.98 -19.38
CA ARG A 98 -6.49 -1.38 -20.35
C ARG A 98 -5.02 -1.61 -20.02
N TYR A 99 -4.68 -1.66 -18.74
CA TYR A 99 -3.33 -1.89 -18.25
C TYR A 99 -3.25 -3.24 -17.53
N ASP A 100 -2.08 -3.83 -17.50
CA ASP A 100 -1.80 -5.07 -16.79
C ASP A 100 -1.39 -4.82 -15.34
N LEU A 101 -0.67 -3.71 -15.11
CA LEU A 101 -0.21 -3.27 -13.79
C LEU A 101 -0.54 -1.79 -13.57
N LEU A 102 -0.86 -1.44 -12.32
CA LEU A 102 -0.93 -0.05 -11.86
C LEU A 102 0.08 0.13 -10.73
N ALA A 103 0.93 1.14 -10.87
CA ALA A 103 1.95 1.48 -9.87
C ALA A 103 1.77 2.93 -9.42
N GLU A 104 1.58 3.16 -8.11
CA GLU A 104 1.69 4.50 -7.55
C GLU A 104 3.17 4.82 -7.33
N VAL A 105 3.61 5.95 -7.87
CA VAL A 105 5.00 6.41 -7.82
C VAL A 105 5.07 7.75 -7.11
N THR A 106 6.02 7.88 -6.20
CA THR A 106 6.27 9.10 -5.43
C THR A 106 7.69 9.58 -5.68
N CYS A 107 7.83 10.79 -6.25
CA CYS A 107 9.10 11.38 -6.62
C CYS A 107 9.34 12.71 -5.91
N ARG A 108 10.63 13.03 -5.68
CA ARG A 108 11.02 14.28 -5.01
C ARG A 108 10.83 15.52 -5.87
N SER A 109 10.85 15.36 -7.21
CA SER A 109 10.69 16.46 -8.19
C SER A 109 10.20 15.92 -9.51
N GLY A 110 9.82 16.83 -10.43
CA GLY A 110 9.51 16.47 -11.81
C GLY A 110 10.70 15.87 -12.56
N ASP A 111 11.91 16.34 -12.32
CA ASP A 111 13.13 15.78 -12.91
C ASP A 111 13.38 14.34 -12.43
N HIS A 112 13.13 14.07 -11.14
CA HIS A 112 13.23 12.70 -10.60
C HIS A 112 12.17 11.77 -11.25
N LEU A 113 10.95 12.24 -11.49
CA LEU A 113 9.96 11.45 -12.21
C LEU A 113 10.42 11.16 -13.65
N LEU A 114 10.99 12.17 -14.32
CA LEU A 114 11.50 12.01 -15.70
C LEU A 114 12.64 10.98 -15.76
N GLU A 115 13.56 11.02 -14.81
CA GLU A 115 14.64 10.03 -14.66
C GLU A 115 14.06 8.62 -14.42
N PHE A 116 13.12 8.50 -13.48
CA PHE A 116 12.44 7.24 -13.22
C PHE A 116 11.78 6.66 -14.47
N MET A 117 11.04 7.47 -15.22
CA MET A 117 10.35 7.03 -16.43
C MET A 117 11.33 6.66 -17.57
N ASN A 118 12.44 7.35 -17.71
CA ASN A 118 13.38 7.12 -18.81
C ASN A 118 14.37 5.99 -18.51
N GLU A 119 14.78 5.83 -17.27
CA GLU A 119 15.84 4.90 -16.89
C GLU A 119 15.27 3.65 -16.19
N ARG A 120 14.54 3.87 -15.08
CA ARG A 120 14.07 2.74 -14.24
C ARG A 120 12.99 1.91 -14.93
N LEU A 121 12.03 2.54 -15.61
CA LEU A 121 11.03 1.78 -16.36
C LEU A 121 11.64 0.98 -17.52
N GLY A 122 12.79 1.39 -18.04
CA GLY A 122 13.54 0.63 -19.03
C GLY A 122 14.08 -0.71 -18.54
N GLU A 123 14.21 -0.88 -17.21
CA GLU A 123 14.65 -2.13 -16.58
C GLU A 123 13.50 -3.17 -16.46
N VAL A 124 12.24 -2.75 -16.66
CA VAL A 124 11.06 -3.59 -16.44
C VAL A 124 10.85 -4.57 -17.60
N PRO A 125 10.92 -5.89 -17.35
CA PRO A 125 10.82 -6.89 -18.41
C PRO A 125 9.46 -6.84 -19.11
N GLY A 126 9.47 -6.86 -20.45
CA GLY A 126 8.26 -6.93 -21.27
C GLY A 126 7.39 -5.66 -21.24
N LEU A 127 7.83 -4.58 -20.61
CA LEU A 127 7.14 -3.30 -20.65
C LEU A 127 7.17 -2.74 -22.08
N HIS A 128 5.99 -2.45 -22.64
CA HIS A 128 5.89 -1.91 -24.00
C HIS A 128 5.06 -0.62 -24.09
N ALA A 129 4.29 -0.28 -23.05
CA ALA A 129 3.61 1.00 -22.96
C ALA A 129 3.40 1.42 -21.50
N SER A 130 3.46 2.74 -21.27
CA SER A 130 3.14 3.35 -19.99
C SER A 130 2.35 4.63 -20.18
N GLU A 131 1.46 4.92 -19.23
CA GLU A 131 0.72 6.17 -19.16
C GLU A 131 0.76 6.68 -17.71
N SER A 132 1.01 7.97 -17.52
CA SER A 132 1.09 8.59 -16.21
C SER A 132 -0.13 9.45 -15.91
N PHE A 133 -0.68 9.30 -14.71
CA PHE A 133 -1.79 10.09 -14.18
C PHE A 133 -1.29 10.88 -12.98
N GLY A 134 -0.85 12.12 -13.20
CA GLY A 134 -0.37 13.00 -12.13
C GLY A 134 -1.51 13.38 -11.19
N TYR A 135 -1.27 13.32 -9.89
CA TYR A 135 -2.25 13.73 -8.89
C TYR A 135 -2.30 15.25 -8.80
N LEU A 136 -3.46 15.83 -9.07
CA LEU A 136 -3.70 17.27 -8.88
C LEU A 136 -4.07 17.56 -7.41
N SER A 137 -4.87 16.68 -6.82
CA SER A 137 -5.23 16.75 -5.41
C SER A 137 -5.78 15.41 -4.94
N VAL A 138 -5.53 15.05 -3.68
CA VAL A 138 -6.20 13.92 -3.03
C VAL A 138 -7.49 14.42 -2.40
N LEU A 139 -8.63 14.01 -2.95
CA LEU A 139 -9.95 14.46 -2.49
C LEU A 139 -10.45 13.64 -1.30
N LYS A 140 -10.05 12.38 -1.23
CA LYS A 140 -10.37 11.47 -0.12
C LYS A 140 -9.30 10.40 -0.01
N GLU A 141 -8.82 10.18 1.18
CA GLU A 141 -7.95 9.07 1.54
C GLU A 141 -8.48 8.44 2.83
N SER A 142 -8.81 7.17 2.82
CA SER A 142 -9.32 6.46 3.99
C SER A 142 -8.86 5.01 3.94
N TYR A 143 -8.23 4.57 5.02
CA TYR A 143 -7.78 3.19 5.21
C TYR A 143 -8.78 2.38 6.05
N ARG A 144 -10.00 2.92 6.26
CA ARG A 144 -11.08 2.23 6.96
C ARG A 144 -11.98 1.53 5.95
N ASN A 145 -12.25 0.25 6.18
CA ASN A 145 -13.32 -0.43 5.47
C ASN A 145 -14.64 0.16 5.98
N SER A 146 -15.51 0.57 5.05
CA SER A 146 -16.90 0.89 5.39
C SER A 146 -17.66 -0.42 5.58
N ASP A 147 -18.44 -0.52 6.64
CA ASP A 147 -19.41 -1.60 6.83
C ASP A 147 -20.46 -1.60 5.71
#